data_b2d5f95ea44bd1a712aac5da19222e77
#
_entry.id   b2d5f95ea44bd1a712aac5da19222e77
#
_cell.length_a   1.000
_cell.length_b   1.000
_cell.length_c   1.000
_cell.angle_alpha   90.00
_cell.angle_beta   90.00
_cell.angle_gamma   90.00
#
_symmetry.space_group_name_H-M   'P 1'
#
loop_
_entity.id
_entity.type
_entity.pdbx_description
1 polymer ?
#
loop_
_entity_poly.entity_id
_entity_poly.type
_entity_poly.pdbx_seq_one_letter_code
_entity_poly.pdbx_strand_id
1 'polypeptide(L)'
;MAKKRNQRNLKAVQAAKARKKRRNRRRRRAIVLAIEVIILLALSATAFVMAKYDKFQRVEINSDDIKINSGVKKEGYTTVALFGGDSREGELEAGTRTDTIIVVALDHKEGVIRMASIYRDTLLQQDDNTYNKANHAYFSGGPKAAINMLNKNLDLDIQDYATVDFKAMSDVVDMLGGIKIQVTDPEAKMLNKYVGETAKASKKKAHKLNGGGVYTLDGPQAVTYARLRKLEGGDYKRTERQRLVIKKLYEKGIKADIGTLNKIVDKIFPQVSTSFSLKEVLSLAASASSYKLGDSQGFPFEKTDGIIYRTAGDAVVPLGLAENVEELHKFLYPNETKTVSSTVQMISTEISNLTNVVRPANMNTEEETNTDNNSNSNNNNNSNKPVITNSTSDSGNSKSNNNTTGGGTE
;
A
#
# COMPACT_ATOMS: atom_id res chain seq x y z
N MET A 1 -25.06 54.63 71.82
CA MET A 1 -25.25 54.30 70.37
C MET A 1 -24.04 53.63 69.76
N ALA A 2 -22.82 53.97 70.04
CA ALA A 2 -21.58 53.39 69.45
C ALA A 2 -21.43 51.85 69.64
N LYS A 3 -21.73 51.30 70.81
CA LYS A 3 -21.63 49.86 71.12
C LYS A 3 -22.52 48.95 70.21
N LYS A 4 -23.77 49.42 69.92
CA LYS A 4 -24.69 48.71 69.00
C LYS A 4 -24.22 48.73 67.53
N ARG A 5 -23.55 49.79 67.09
CA ARG A 5 -23.03 49.95 65.73
C ARG A 5 -21.79 48.99 65.48
N ASN A 6 -20.91 48.88 66.51
CA ASN A 6 -19.78 47.97 66.45
C ASN A 6 -20.21 46.49 66.42
N GLN A 7 -21.24 46.07 67.18
CA GLN A 7 -21.74 44.70 67.13
C GLN A 7 -22.41 44.36 65.79
N ARG A 8 -23.10 45.29 65.11
CA ARG A 8 -23.65 45.09 63.76
C ARG A 8 -22.56 44.92 62.73
N ASN A 9 -21.48 45.70 62.77
CA ASN A 9 -20.35 45.59 61.89
C ASN A 9 -19.56 44.25 62.06
N LEU A 10 -19.41 43.78 63.30
CA LEU A 10 -18.77 42.47 63.57
C LEU A 10 -19.61 41.31 63.03
N LYS A 11 -20.94 41.33 63.19
CA LYS A 11 -21.86 40.30 62.61
C LYS A 11 -21.85 40.34 61.10
N ALA A 12 -21.77 41.49 60.45
CA ALA A 12 -21.70 41.62 58.99
C ALA A 12 -20.39 41.05 58.44
N VAL A 13 -19.26 41.33 59.09
CA VAL A 13 -17.95 40.77 58.73
C VAL A 13 -17.91 39.24 58.90
N GLN A 14 -18.46 38.71 59.97
CA GLN A 14 -18.57 37.27 60.19
C GLN A 14 -19.47 36.58 59.15
N ALA A 15 -20.58 37.19 58.81
CA ALA A 15 -21.51 36.69 57.77
C ALA A 15 -20.81 36.70 56.37
N ALA A 16 -20.04 37.75 56.05
CA ALA A 16 -19.29 37.84 54.81
C ALA A 16 -18.19 36.76 54.72
N LYS A 17 -17.43 36.53 55.81
CA LYS A 17 -16.47 35.43 55.92
C LYS A 17 -17.10 34.06 55.75
N ALA A 18 -18.27 33.82 56.38
CA ALA A 18 -19.01 32.55 56.24
C ALA A 18 -19.54 32.34 54.82
N ARG A 19 -20.04 33.39 54.14
CA ARG A 19 -20.44 33.33 52.71
C ARG A 19 -19.26 33.03 51.80
N LYS A 20 -18.10 33.67 52.02
CA LYS A 20 -16.85 33.41 51.26
C LYS A 20 -16.38 31.95 51.44
N LYS A 21 -16.40 31.43 52.67
CA LYS A 21 -16.08 30.03 53.00
C LYS A 21 -17.01 29.02 52.32
N ARG A 22 -18.34 29.28 52.32
CA ARG A 22 -19.32 28.44 51.62
C ARG A 22 -19.13 28.48 50.10
N ARG A 23 -18.88 29.64 49.51
CA ARG A 23 -18.58 29.81 48.07
C ARG A 23 -17.32 29.06 47.66
N ASN A 24 -16.26 29.13 48.46
CA ASN A 24 -14.99 28.43 48.18
C ASN A 24 -15.17 26.88 48.30
N ARG A 25 -15.94 26.41 49.28
CA ARG A 25 -16.29 24.98 49.39
C ARG A 25 -17.12 24.49 48.17
N ARG A 26 -18.08 25.26 47.71
CA ARG A 26 -18.85 24.92 46.50
C ARG A 26 -17.97 24.90 45.26
N ARG A 27 -17.09 25.89 45.09
CA ARG A 27 -16.13 25.92 43.98
C ARG A 27 -15.16 24.72 44.02
N ARG A 28 -14.61 24.39 45.19
CA ARG A 28 -13.73 23.21 45.31
C ARG A 28 -14.45 21.92 44.97
N ARG A 29 -15.69 21.73 45.42
CA ARG A 29 -16.53 20.56 45.09
C ARG A 29 -16.83 20.50 43.59
N ALA A 30 -17.15 21.61 42.97
CA ALA A 30 -17.40 21.69 41.54
C ALA A 30 -16.11 21.34 40.71
N ILE A 31 -14.93 21.81 41.16
CA ILE A 31 -13.64 21.47 40.54
C ILE A 31 -13.33 19.98 40.69
N VAL A 32 -13.53 19.39 41.86
CA VAL A 32 -13.33 17.96 42.11
C VAL A 32 -14.24 17.12 41.21
N LEU A 33 -15.53 17.46 41.16
CA LEU A 33 -16.50 16.76 40.28
C LEU A 33 -16.12 16.92 38.79
N ALA A 34 -15.65 18.09 38.36
CA ALA A 34 -15.18 18.28 36.98
C ALA A 34 -13.97 17.39 36.66
N ILE A 35 -13.01 17.28 37.59
CA ILE A 35 -11.87 16.39 37.45
C ILE A 35 -12.31 14.93 37.41
N GLU A 36 -13.21 14.48 38.27
CA GLU A 36 -13.77 13.12 38.26
C GLU A 36 -14.46 12.79 36.92
N VAL A 37 -15.24 13.71 36.39
CA VAL A 37 -15.92 13.55 35.08
C VAL A 37 -14.89 13.45 33.95
N ILE A 38 -13.82 14.28 33.97
CA ILE A 38 -12.73 14.22 32.97
C ILE A 38 -12.01 12.87 33.03
N ILE A 39 -11.70 12.39 34.24
CA ILE A 39 -11.06 11.09 34.45
C ILE A 39 -11.95 9.95 33.93
N LEU A 40 -13.25 9.97 34.24
CA LEU A 40 -14.21 8.98 33.76
C LEU A 40 -14.34 9.00 32.23
N LEU A 41 -14.35 10.17 31.62
CA LEU A 41 -14.38 10.30 30.16
C LEU A 41 -13.08 9.77 29.54
N ALA A 42 -11.93 10.07 30.13
CA ALA A 42 -10.64 9.54 29.69
C ALA A 42 -10.57 8.01 29.79
N LEU A 43 -11.00 7.44 30.91
CA LEU A 43 -11.06 5.99 31.10
C LEU A 43 -12.06 5.33 30.15
N SER A 44 -13.23 5.94 29.92
CA SER A 44 -14.21 5.44 28.96
C SER A 44 -13.68 5.47 27.53
N ALA A 45 -12.99 6.55 27.15
CA ALA A 45 -12.35 6.67 25.84
C ALA A 45 -11.24 5.61 25.66
N THR A 46 -10.42 5.41 26.70
CA THR A 46 -9.36 4.38 26.66
C THR A 46 -9.96 2.98 26.53
N ALA A 47 -10.96 2.63 27.35
CA ALA A 47 -11.65 1.33 27.29
C ALA A 47 -12.33 1.11 25.93
N PHE A 48 -12.95 2.16 25.36
CA PHE A 48 -13.55 2.12 24.03
C PHE A 48 -12.51 1.81 22.95
N VAL A 49 -11.36 2.52 22.97
CA VAL A 49 -10.28 2.31 22.02
C VAL A 49 -9.68 0.90 22.16
N MET A 50 -9.45 0.43 23.39
CA MET A 50 -8.93 -0.93 23.63
C MET A 50 -9.90 -2.00 23.10
N ALA A 51 -11.20 -1.87 23.36
CA ALA A 51 -12.22 -2.80 22.87
C ALA A 51 -12.31 -2.84 21.32
N LYS A 52 -11.95 -1.74 20.65
CA LYS A 52 -11.87 -1.71 19.18
C LYS A 52 -10.59 -2.37 18.68
N TYR A 53 -9.49 -2.13 19.36
CA TYR A 53 -8.20 -2.70 19.01
C TYR A 53 -8.17 -4.23 19.10
N ASP A 54 -8.79 -4.82 20.12
CA ASP A 54 -8.90 -6.29 20.29
C ASP A 54 -9.62 -6.99 19.12
N LYS A 55 -10.25 -6.22 18.22
CA LYS A 55 -10.86 -6.77 16.99
C LYS A 55 -9.88 -7.01 15.87
N PHE A 56 -8.65 -6.49 15.93
CA PHE A 56 -7.63 -6.81 14.95
C PHE A 56 -7.18 -8.27 15.05
N GLN A 57 -6.95 -8.90 13.91
CA GLN A 57 -6.15 -10.12 13.86
C GLN A 57 -4.67 -9.72 14.02
N ARG A 58 -4.28 -9.47 15.27
CA ARG A 58 -2.92 -9.06 15.57
C ARG A 58 -1.99 -10.25 15.46
N VAL A 59 -1.04 -10.17 14.54
CA VAL A 59 0.11 -11.08 14.48
C VAL A 59 1.31 -10.31 15.00
N GLU A 60 1.74 -10.63 16.21
CA GLU A 60 2.96 -10.05 16.76
C GLU A 60 4.16 -10.54 15.96
N ILE A 61 4.85 -9.61 15.31
CA ILE A 61 6.16 -9.85 14.74
C ILE A 61 7.17 -9.31 15.75
N ASN A 62 8.03 -10.19 16.28
CA ASN A 62 9.12 -9.73 17.11
C ASN A 62 10.07 -8.88 16.26
N SER A 63 10.42 -7.68 16.72
CA SER A 63 11.37 -6.81 16.03
C SER A 63 12.71 -7.47 15.75
N ASP A 64 13.14 -8.39 16.62
CA ASP A 64 14.39 -9.15 16.46
C ASP A 64 14.33 -10.15 15.28
N ASP A 65 13.13 -10.53 14.85
CA ASP A 65 12.90 -11.41 13.69
C ASP A 65 12.86 -10.64 12.35
N ILE A 66 12.79 -9.32 12.40
CA ILE A 66 12.78 -8.48 11.20
C ILE A 66 14.22 -8.21 10.77
N LYS A 67 14.54 -8.63 9.55
CA LYS A 67 15.86 -8.45 8.95
C LYS A 67 15.89 -7.13 8.18
N ILE A 68 16.81 -6.26 8.54
CA ILE A 68 17.09 -4.98 7.86
C ILE A 68 18.55 -4.97 7.46
N ASN A 69 18.86 -4.54 6.25
CA ASN A 69 20.24 -4.45 5.78
C ASN A 69 21.02 -3.42 6.61
N SER A 70 22.32 -3.67 6.81
CA SER A 70 23.17 -2.81 7.62
C SER A 70 23.19 -1.37 7.09
N GLY A 71 23.05 -0.41 8.01
CA GLY A 71 23.06 1.03 7.69
C GLY A 71 21.77 1.56 7.06
N VAL A 72 20.73 0.71 6.90
CA VAL A 72 19.43 1.15 6.42
C VAL A 72 18.57 1.58 7.61
N LYS A 73 18.39 2.89 7.76
CA LYS A 73 17.42 3.50 8.67
C LYS A 73 16.91 4.77 8.04
N LYS A 74 15.59 4.95 7.99
CA LYS A 74 14.92 6.09 7.35
C LYS A 74 14.45 7.09 8.41
N GLU A 75 15.35 7.98 8.85
CA GLU A 75 15.02 9.01 9.84
C GLU A 75 14.00 10.00 9.28
N GLY A 76 12.96 10.31 10.07
CA GLY A 76 11.89 11.20 9.64
C GLY A 76 10.82 10.56 8.75
N TYR A 77 10.93 9.25 8.49
CA TYR A 77 9.94 8.47 7.74
C TYR A 77 9.41 7.32 8.58
N THR A 78 8.18 6.89 8.27
CA THR A 78 7.66 5.58 8.68
C THR A 78 7.33 4.79 7.42
N THR A 79 7.92 3.61 7.27
CA THR A 79 7.72 2.74 6.11
C THR A 79 6.88 1.53 6.51
N VAL A 80 5.78 1.30 5.80
CA VAL A 80 4.79 0.25 6.09
C VAL A 80 4.54 -0.60 4.85
N ALA A 81 4.39 -1.91 5.03
CA ALA A 81 3.92 -2.79 3.97
C ALA A 81 2.39 -2.98 4.04
N LEU A 82 1.71 -2.77 2.90
CA LEU A 82 0.30 -3.08 2.73
C LEU A 82 0.17 -4.28 1.79
N PHE A 83 -0.56 -5.28 2.23
CA PHE A 83 -0.83 -6.49 1.45
C PHE A 83 -2.32 -6.65 1.18
N GLY A 84 -2.65 -7.06 -0.05
CA GLY A 84 -4.01 -7.49 -0.42
C GLY A 84 -4.03 -8.98 -0.62
N GLY A 85 -4.66 -9.71 0.32
CA GLY A 85 -4.77 -11.16 0.29
C GLY A 85 -5.99 -11.63 -0.51
N ASP A 86 -5.80 -12.67 -1.33
CA ASP A 86 -6.92 -13.38 -1.98
C ASP A 86 -7.43 -14.49 -1.04
N SER A 87 -7.96 -14.07 0.12
CA SER A 87 -8.63 -14.97 1.06
C SER A 87 -10.14 -14.92 0.85
N ARG A 88 -10.78 -16.10 0.82
CA ARG A 88 -12.24 -16.22 0.76
C ARG A 88 -12.85 -16.45 2.15
N GLU A 89 -12.07 -16.88 3.10
CA GLU A 89 -12.51 -17.30 4.44
C GLU A 89 -11.99 -16.36 5.56
N GLY A 90 -11.25 -15.29 5.18
CA GLY A 90 -10.70 -14.32 6.13
C GLY A 90 -9.39 -14.76 6.78
N GLU A 91 -8.78 -15.85 6.34
CA GLU A 91 -7.44 -16.25 6.75
C GLU A 91 -6.41 -15.38 6.03
N LEU A 92 -5.63 -14.60 6.77
CA LEU A 92 -4.64 -13.65 6.25
C LEU A 92 -3.21 -14.02 6.66
N GLU A 93 -2.99 -15.30 6.93
CA GLU A 93 -1.72 -15.89 7.35
C GLU A 93 -0.93 -16.50 6.18
N ALA A 94 0.13 -17.24 6.49
CA ALA A 94 0.85 -18.04 5.50
C ALA A 94 -0.09 -19.00 4.75
N GLY A 95 0.17 -19.23 3.45
CA GLY A 95 -0.74 -19.93 2.55
C GLY A 95 -1.66 -19.00 1.74
N THR A 96 -1.82 -17.74 2.17
CA THR A 96 -2.57 -16.73 1.41
C THR A 96 -1.68 -16.13 0.31
N ARG A 97 -2.18 -16.11 -0.91
CA ARG A 97 -1.50 -15.37 -2.00
C ARG A 97 -1.84 -13.90 -1.94
N THR A 98 -0.81 -13.06 -1.94
CA THR A 98 -0.99 -11.60 -2.01
C THR A 98 -0.90 -11.15 -3.45
N ASP A 99 -2.01 -10.67 -3.97
CA ASP A 99 -2.09 -10.09 -5.33
C ASP A 99 -1.72 -8.60 -5.34
N THR A 100 -1.58 -8.00 -4.18
CA THR A 100 -1.21 -6.59 -3.98
C THR A 100 -0.10 -6.51 -2.93
N ILE A 101 1.00 -5.86 -3.29
CA ILE A 101 2.12 -5.56 -2.41
C ILE A 101 2.44 -4.08 -2.59
N ILE A 102 2.24 -3.27 -1.56
CA ILE A 102 2.48 -1.83 -1.63
C ILE A 102 3.36 -1.42 -0.45
N VAL A 103 4.45 -0.74 -0.76
CA VAL A 103 5.28 -0.05 0.22
C VAL A 103 4.76 1.39 0.36
N VAL A 104 4.49 1.81 1.57
CA VAL A 104 4.01 3.16 1.90
C VAL A 104 5.05 3.85 2.74
N ALA A 105 5.53 5.00 2.30
CA ALA A 105 6.41 5.87 3.08
C ALA A 105 5.65 7.12 3.53
N LEU A 106 5.60 7.33 4.84
CA LEU A 106 5.04 8.52 5.48
C LEU A 106 6.21 9.46 5.79
N ASP A 107 6.29 10.57 5.06
CA ASP A 107 7.24 11.65 5.33
C ASP A 107 6.67 12.56 6.43
N HIS A 108 7.22 12.49 7.63
CA HIS A 108 6.73 13.25 8.78
C HIS A 108 7.07 14.74 8.69
N LYS A 109 8.12 15.09 7.95
CA LYS A 109 8.56 16.49 7.79
C LYS A 109 7.70 17.22 6.79
N GLU A 110 7.47 16.60 5.63
CA GLU A 110 6.69 17.22 4.54
C GLU A 110 5.18 16.94 4.67
N GLY A 111 4.78 16.01 5.54
CA GLY A 111 3.38 15.57 5.65
C GLY A 111 2.87 14.92 4.36
N VAL A 112 3.70 14.12 3.69
CA VAL A 112 3.37 13.50 2.41
C VAL A 112 3.45 11.98 2.52
N ILE A 113 2.46 11.29 1.96
CA ILE A 113 2.43 9.83 1.85
C ILE A 113 2.78 9.46 0.40
N ARG A 114 3.82 8.67 0.18
CA ARG A 114 4.18 8.11 -1.13
C ARG A 114 3.99 6.60 -1.14
N MET A 115 3.62 6.04 -2.28
CA MET A 115 3.31 4.61 -2.42
C MET A 115 4.03 4.00 -3.61
N ALA A 116 4.73 2.88 -3.39
CA ALA A 116 5.29 2.05 -4.45
C ALA A 116 4.62 0.68 -4.47
N SER A 117 3.99 0.31 -5.60
CA SER A 117 3.46 -1.05 -5.79
C SER A 117 4.55 -1.95 -6.30
N ILE A 118 4.92 -2.96 -5.53
CA ILE A 118 5.85 -4.01 -5.98
C ILE A 118 5.04 -4.98 -6.84
N TYR A 119 5.42 -5.14 -8.11
CA TYR A 119 4.74 -6.10 -8.98
C TYR A 119 4.92 -7.50 -8.41
N ARG A 120 3.81 -8.20 -8.20
CA ARG A 120 3.78 -9.48 -7.47
C ARG A 120 4.66 -10.57 -8.10
N ASP A 121 4.85 -10.49 -9.41
CA ASP A 121 5.63 -11.48 -10.19
C ASP A 121 7.12 -11.06 -10.32
N THR A 122 7.57 -9.99 -9.63
CA THR A 122 8.99 -9.57 -9.62
C THR A 122 9.87 -10.65 -9.00
N LEU A 123 10.92 -11.04 -9.70
CA LEU A 123 11.91 -12.00 -9.21
C LEU A 123 12.79 -11.36 -8.15
N LEU A 124 12.70 -11.84 -6.91
CA LEU A 124 13.44 -11.32 -5.76
C LEU A 124 13.97 -12.47 -4.92
N GLN A 125 15.05 -12.22 -4.17
CA GLN A 125 15.58 -13.17 -3.22
C GLN A 125 14.65 -13.31 -2.01
N GLN A 126 14.26 -14.53 -1.68
CA GLN A 126 13.39 -14.85 -0.55
C GLN A 126 14.19 -14.84 0.78
N ASP A 127 13.49 -14.98 1.89
CA ASP A 127 14.11 -15.00 3.23
C ASP A 127 15.06 -16.20 3.44
N ASP A 128 14.81 -17.30 2.75
CA ASP A 128 15.64 -18.53 2.73
C ASP A 128 16.81 -18.49 1.70
N ASN A 129 17.07 -17.33 1.10
CA ASN A 129 18.07 -17.10 0.05
C ASN A 129 17.76 -17.74 -1.32
N THR A 130 16.63 -18.39 -1.49
CA THR A 130 16.18 -18.82 -2.84
C THR A 130 15.63 -17.62 -3.62
N TYR A 131 15.41 -17.79 -4.94
CA TYR A 131 14.82 -16.75 -5.78
C TYR A 131 13.45 -17.18 -6.26
N ASN A 132 12.45 -16.31 -6.06
CA ASN A 132 11.09 -16.55 -6.48
C ASN A 132 10.35 -15.22 -6.68
N LYS A 133 9.10 -15.27 -7.14
CA LYS A 133 8.22 -14.10 -7.24
C LYS A 133 8.01 -13.42 -5.88
N ALA A 134 7.89 -12.11 -5.88
CA ALA A 134 7.68 -11.33 -4.65
C ALA A 134 6.48 -11.82 -3.81
N ASN A 135 5.37 -12.20 -4.46
CA ASN A 135 4.20 -12.72 -3.75
C ASN A 135 4.38 -14.10 -3.11
N HIS A 136 5.44 -14.83 -3.49
CA HIS A 136 5.75 -16.13 -2.91
C HIS A 136 6.20 -16.01 -1.44
N ALA A 137 6.86 -14.92 -1.08
CA ALA A 137 7.33 -14.68 0.29
C ALA A 137 6.16 -14.71 1.30
N TYR A 138 5.07 -14.01 0.98
CA TYR A 138 3.88 -14.02 1.84
C TYR A 138 3.21 -15.40 1.89
N PHE A 139 3.11 -16.07 0.75
CA PHE A 139 2.53 -17.40 0.66
C PHE A 139 3.30 -18.43 1.50
N SER A 140 4.62 -18.40 1.46
CA SER A 140 5.48 -19.38 2.14
C SER A 140 5.67 -19.13 3.63
N GLY A 141 5.76 -17.87 4.07
CA GLY A 141 6.10 -17.53 5.45
C GLY A 141 5.31 -16.35 6.04
N GLY A 142 4.17 -15.99 5.41
CA GLY A 142 3.30 -14.94 5.90
C GLY A 142 3.91 -13.53 5.82
N PRO A 143 3.36 -12.60 6.59
CA PRO A 143 3.76 -11.19 6.53
C PRO A 143 5.24 -10.99 6.93
N LYS A 144 5.76 -11.75 7.91
CA LYS A 144 7.16 -11.65 8.34
C LYS A 144 8.14 -11.96 7.19
N ALA A 145 7.93 -13.06 6.48
CA ALA A 145 8.79 -13.42 5.35
C ALA A 145 8.69 -12.40 4.21
N ALA A 146 7.49 -11.84 3.96
CA ALA A 146 7.29 -10.80 2.96
C ALA A 146 8.02 -9.49 3.35
N ILE A 147 7.96 -9.06 4.59
CA ILE A 147 8.70 -7.90 5.10
C ILE A 147 10.20 -8.11 4.96
N ASN A 148 10.72 -9.27 5.41
CA ASN A 148 12.15 -9.58 5.31
C ASN A 148 12.63 -9.59 3.86
N MET A 149 11.84 -10.17 2.95
CA MET A 149 12.12 -10.14 1.51
C MET A 149 12.16 -8.69 0.98
N LEU A 150 11.19 -7.84 1.33
CA LEU A 150 11.17 -6.43 0.90
C LEU A 150 12.36 -5.66 1.47
N ASN A 151 12.62 -5.75 2.76
CA ASN A 151 13.73 -5.06 3.41
C ASN A 151 15.08 -5.46 2.80
N LYS A 152 15.29 -6.75 2.58
CA LYS A 152 16.53 -7.30 2.05
C LYS A 152 16.82 -6.88 0.62
N ASN A 153 15.82 -6.96 -0.27
CA ASN A 153 16.01 -6.69 -1.70
C ASN A 153 15.93 -5.19 -2.04
N LEU A 154 15.24 -4.39 -1.21
CA LEU A 154 14.93 -3.01 -1.54
C LEU A 154 15.54 -1.99 -0.56
N ASP A 155 16.42 -2.42 0.35
CA ASP A 155 17.03 -1.56 1.39
C ASP A 155 15.97 -0.74 2.15
N LEU A 156 14.90 -1.41 2.58
CA LEU A 156 13.84 -0.79 3.36
C LEU A 156 13.99 -1.11 4.86
N ASP A 157 13.32 -0.34 5.70
CA ASP A 157 13.24 -0.53 7.16
C ASP A 157 11.79 -0.77 7.63
N ILE A 158 11.05 -1.55 6.86
CA ILE A 158 9.67 -1.92 7.19
C ILE A 158 9.67 -2.76 8.46
N GLN A 159 8.90 -2.32 9.46
CA GLN A 159 8.67 -3.04 10.71
C GLN A 159 7.21 -3.42 10.87
N ASP A 160 6.32 -2.68 10.23
CA ASP A 160 4.88 -2.84 10.36
C ASP A 160 4.20 -3.12 9.03
N TYR A 161 3.06 -3.83 9.14
CA TYR A 161 2.24 -4.17 7.98
C TYR A 161 0.75 -4.11 8.30
N ALA A 162 -0.04 -4.07 7.23
CA ALA A 162 -1.46 -4.37 7.28
C ALA A 162 -1.85 -5.23 6.08
N THR A 163 -2.60 -6.30 6.32
CA THR A 163 -3.16 -7.17 5.29
C THR A 163 -4.67 -7.09 5.32
N VAL A 164 -5.28 -6.86 4.16
CA VAL A 164 -6.73 -6.80 3.98
C VAL A 164 -7.17 -7.76 2.88
N ASP A 165 -8.36 -8.35 3.02
CA ASP A 165 -8.98 -9.15 1.98
C ASP A 165 -9.90 -8.31 1.07
N PHE A 166 -10.38 -8.92 -0.03
CA PHE A 166 -11.29 -8.25 -0.97
C PHE A 166 -12.66 -7.95 -0.36
N LYS A 167 -13.10 -8.73 0.62
CA LYS A 167 -14.38 -8.51 1.31
C LYS A 167 -14.29 -7.27 2.18
N ALA A 168 -13.21 -7.12 2.97
CA ALA A 168 -12.95 -5.94 3.77
C ALA A 168 -12.90 -4.68 2.89
N MET A 169 -12.15 -4.74 1.77
CA MET A 169 -12.08 -3.63 0.82
C MET A 169 -13.46 -3.27 0.26
N SER A 170 -14.27 -4.26 -0.16
CA SER A 170 -15.62 -4.04 -0.64
C SER A 170 -16.52 -3.40 0.42
N ASP A 171 -16.41 -3.83 1.68
CA ASP A 171 -17.18 -3.29 2.78
C ASP A 171 -16.81 -1.81 3.08
N VAL A 172 -15.51 -1.47 3.07
CA VAL A 172 -15.05 -0.08 3.24
C VAL A 172 -15.60 0.83 2.15
N VAL A 173 -15.53 0.41 0.89
CA VAL A 173 -16.07 1.17 -0.24
C VAL A 173 -17.54 1.51 -0.02
N ASP A 174 -18.37 0.52 0.33
CA ASP A 174 -19.80 0.72 0.53
C ASP A 174 -20.10 1.62 1.74
N MET A 175 -19.37 1.43 2.84
CA MET A 175 -19.54 2.25 4.05
C MET A 175 -19.17 3.71 3.84
N LEU A 176 -18.26 3.99 2.91
CA LEU A 176 -17.92 5.34 2.46
C LEU A 176 -18.85 5.86 1.35
N GLY A 177 -19.90 5.12 0.99
CA GLY A 177 -20.87 5.51 -0.05
C GLY A 177 -20.32 5.41 -1.47
N GLY A 178 -19.48 4.40 -1.75
CA GLY A 178 -18.86 4.14 -3.05
C GLY A 178 -17.69 5.08 -3.35
N ILE A 179 -17.00 4.86 -4.47
CA ILE A 179 -15.88 5.71 -4.95
C ILE A 179 -16.09 6.15 -6.40
N LYS A 180 -15.79 7.42 -6.68
CA LYS A 180 -15.97 8.00 -8.01
C LYS A 180 -14.77 7.70 -8.89
N ILE A 181 -14.98 6.93 -9.97
CA ILE A 181 -13.95 6.52 -10.93
C ILE A 181 -14.43 6.75 -12.35
N GLN A 182 -13.53 7.26 -13.22
CA GLN A 182 -13.70 7.24 -14.66
C GLN A 182 -13.37 5.84 -15.17
N VAL A 183 -14.34 5.19 -15.81
CA VAL A 183 -14.23 3.84 -16.36
C VAL A 183 -14.30 3.93 -17.89
N THR A 184 -13.40 3.27 -18.59
CA THR A 184 -13.45 3.16 -20.07
C THR A 184 -14.41 2.07 -20.52
N ASP A 185 -14.83 2.07 -21.80
CA ASP A 185 -15.70 1.02 -22.34
C ASP A 185 -15.12 -0.38 -22.22
N PRO A 186 -13.82 -0.64 -22.52
CA PRO A 186 -13.20 -1.94 -22.29
C PRO A 186 -13.21 -2.37 -20.80
N GLU A 187 -12.99 -1.42 -19.89
CA GLU A 187 -13.02 -1.67 -18.44
C GLU A 187 -14.43 -2.01 -17.97
N ALA A 188 -15.45 -1.27 -18.41
CA ALA A 188 -16.85 -1.53 -18.09
C ALA A 188 -17.30 -2.91 -18.57
N LYS A 189 -16.93 -3.30 -19.80
CA LYS A 189 -17.20 -4.61 -20.37
C LYS A 189 -16.56 -5.73 -19.51
N MET A 190 -15.31 -5.55 -19.13
CA MET A 190 -14.59 -6.53 -18.31
C MET A 190 -15.10 -6.57 -16.87
N LEU A 191 -15.40 -5.41 -16.28
CA LEU A 191 -16.02 -5.30 -14.95
C LEU A 191 -17.34 -6.05 -14.92
N ASN A 192 -18.23 -5.82 -15.90
CA ASN A 192 -19.52 -6.49 -16.02
C ASN A 192 -19.42 -8.02 -16.15
N LYS A 193 -18.30 -8.52 -16.71
CA LYS A 193 -18.03 -9.94 -16.82
C LYS A 193 -17.70 -10.58 -15.48
N TYR A 194 -16.95 -9.87 -14.59
CA TYR A 194 -16.40 -10.46 -13.37
C TYR A 194 -17.07 -9.97 -12.07
N VAL A 195 -17.87 -8.89 -12.10
CA VAL A 195 -18.50 -8.33 -10.89
C VAL A 195 -19.39 -9.33 -10.16
N GLY A 196 -20.00 -10.29 -10.89
CA GLY A 196 -20.82 -11.35 -10.29
C GLY A 196 -20.03 -12.25 -9.34
N GLU A 197 -18.80 -12.62 -9.70
CA GLU A 197 -17.92 -13.43 -8.86
C GLU A 197 -17.51 -12.66 -7.58
N THR A 198 -17.12 -11.39 -7.75
CA THR A 198 -16.74 -10.51 -6.62
C THR A 198 -17.93 -10.27 -5.68
N ALA A 199 -19.11 -10.03 -6.22
CA ALA A 199 -20.33 -9.84 -5.45
C ALA A 199 -20.70 -11.09 -4.64
N LYS A 200 -20.59 -12.28 -5.25
CA LYS A 200 -20.79 -13.56 -4.55
C LYS A 200 -19.80 -13.75 -3.41
N ALA A 201 -18.49 -13.50 -3.66
CA ALA A 201 -17.45 -13.60 -2.63
C ALA A 201 -17.67 -12.62 -1.48
N SER A 202 -18.15 -11.39 -1.77
CA SER A 202 -18.49 -10.38 -0.77
C SER A 202 -19.87 -10.53 -0.15
N LYS A 203 -20.66 -11.55 -0.55
CA LYS A 203 -22.07 -11.77 -0.13
C LYS A 203 -22.97 -10.55 -0.41
N LYS A 204 -22.80 -9.93 -1.58
CA LYS A 204 -23.50 -8.71 -2.03
C LYS A 204 -24.18 -8.91 -3.39
N LYS A 205 -24.95 -7.92 -3.82
CA LYS A 205 -25.54 -7.90 -5.16
C LYS A 205 -24.53 -7.39 -6.18
N ALA A 206 -24.60 -7.93 -7.40
CA ALA A 206 -23.82 -7.47 -8.53
C ALA A 206 -24.59 -6.40 -9.30
N HIS A 207 -24.00 -5.23 -9.49
CA HIS A 207 -24.53 -4.18 -10.35
C HIS A 207 -23.62 -4.02 -11.58
N LYS A 208 -24.22 -3.91 -12.77
CA LYS A 208 -23.52 -3.73 -14.04
C LYS A 208 -23.49 -2.26 -14.45
N LEU A 209 -22.49 -1.87 -15.23
CA LEU A 209 -22.32 -0.55 -15.81
C LEU A 209 -22.87 -0.51 -17.24
N ASN A 210 -23.38 0.64 -17.70
CA ASN A 210 -23.90 0.84 -19.04
C ASN A 210 -22.83 1.41 -20.00
N GLY A 211 -21.63 0.75 -20.06
CA GLY A 211 -20.51 1.22 -20.86
C GLY A 211 -19.54 2.10 -20.08
N GLY A 212 -18.64 2.79 -20.79
CA GLY A 212 -17.68 3.73 -20.20
C GLY A 212 -18.37 4.99 -19.65
N GLY A 213 -17.73 5.65 -18.69
CA GLY A 213 -18.26 6.84 -18.05
C GLY A 213 -17.70 7.09 -16.66
N VAL A 214 -18.23 8.13 -16.01
CA VAL A 214 -17.90 8.43 -14.61
C VAL A 214 -18.95 7.81 -13.71
N TYR A 215 -18.54 6.87 -12.88
CA TYR A 215 -19.44 6.15 -11.98
C TYR A 215 -19.00 6.30 -10.52
N THR A 216 -19.98 6.26 -9.62
CA THR A 216 -19.73 5.96 -8.21
C THR A 216 -19.82 4.44 -8.04
N LEU A 217 -18.66 3.78 -8.07
CA LEU A 217 -18.58 2.32 -7.95
C LEU A 217 -18.91 1.89 -6.52
N ASP A 218 -19.77 0.88 -6.40
CA ASP A 218 -20.00 0.18 -5.13
C ASP A 218 -18.84 -0.76 -4.78
N GLY A 219 -18.90 -1.40 -3.60
CA GLY A 219 -17.84 -2.29 -3.12
C GLY A 219 -17.44 -3.39 -4.11
N PRO A 220 -18.38 -4.24 -4.59
CA PRO A 220 -18.08 -5.26 -5.58
C PRO A 220 -17.52 -4.71 -6.90
N GLN A 221 -18.04 -3.57 -7.38
CA GLN A 221 -17.56 -2.93 -8.59
C GLN A 221 -16.13 -2.40 -8.43
N ALA A 222 -15.85 -1.71 -7.31
CA ALA A 222 -14.53 -1.14 -7.03
C ALA A 222 -13.45 -2.23 -6.87
N VAL A 223 -13.77 -3.31 -6.16
CA VAL A 223 -12.87 -4.47 -6.02
C VAL A 223 -12.67 -5.15 -7.37
N THR A 224 -13.73 -5.34 -8.17
CA THR A 224 -13.61 -5.92 -9.51
C THR A 224 -12.74 -5.03 -10.40
N TYR A 225 -12.93 -3.71 -10.38
CA TYR A 225 -12.11 -2.74 -11.12
C TYR A 225 -10.62 -2.86 -10.75
N ALA A 226 -10.30 -2.92 -9.46
CA ALA A 226 -8.93 -3.10 -8.97
C ALA A 226 -8.30 -4.45 -9.37
N ARG A 227 -9.10 -5.44 -9.76
CA ARG A 227 -8.65 -6.80 -10.16
C ARG A 227 -8.57 -7.00 -11.67
N LEU A 228 -8.97 -6.04 -12.50
CA LEU A 228 -8.95 -6.16 -13.96
C LEU A 228 -7.50 -6.35 -14.47
N ARG A 229 -7.26 -7.48 -15.18
CA ARG A 229 -5.95 -7.86 -15.75
C ARG A 229 -6.00 -8.10 -17.26
N LYS A 230 -7.14 -8.60 -17.76
CA LYS A 230 -7.30 -8.99 -19.17
C LYS A 230 -7.63 -7.79 -20.07
N LEU A 231 -6.84 -6.74 -19.92
CA LEU A 231 -6.89 -5.51 -20.71
C LEU A 231 -5.46 -5.12 -21.09
N GLU A 232 -5.30 -4.21 -22.01
CA GLU A 232 -4.00 -3.65 -22.38
C GLU A 232 -3.24 -3.17 -21.14
N GLY A 233 -1.93 -3.43 -21.08
CA GLY A 233 -1.07 -3.13 -19.94
C GLY A 233 -1.15 -4.14 -18.78
N GLY A 234 -1.99 -5.19 -18.89
CA GLY A 234 -1.98 -6.39 -18.04
C GLY A 234 -1.91 -6.12 -16.52
N ASP A 235 -0.89 -6.71 -15.90
CA ASP A 235 -0.68 -6.65 -14.44
C ASP A 235 -0.23 -5.24 -13.98
N TYR A 236 0.49 -4.51 -14.80
CA TYR A 236 0.93 -3.14 -14.50
C TYR A 236 -0.25 -2.18 -14.36
N LYS A 237 -1.18 -2.22 -15.31
CA LYS A 237 -2.42 -1.45 -15.23
C LYS A 237 -3.33 -1.90 -14.08
N ARG A 238 -3.28 -3.16 -13.67
CA ARG A 238 -3.98 -3.62 -12.47
C ARG A 238 -3.45 -2.89 -11.23
N THR A 239 -2.13 -2.80 -11.04
CA THR A 239 -1.56 -2.12 -9.87
C THR A 239 -1.85 -0.62 -9.87
N GLU A 240 -1.92 0.03 -11.03
CA GLU A 240 -2.38 1.43 -11.14
C GLU A 240 -3.83 1.58 -10.68
N ARG A 241 -4.73 0.67 -11.09
CA ARG A 241 -6.13 0.66 -10.65
C ARG A 241 -6.24 0.45 -9.13
N GLN A 242 -5.41 -0.42 -8.56
CA GLN A 242 -5.35 -0.64 -7.12
C GLN A 242 -4.96 0.64 -6.38
N ARG A 243 -3.89 1.31 -6.82
CA ARG A 243 -3.47 2.60 -6.23
C ARG A 243 -4.54 3.68 -6.38
N LEU A 244 -5.23 3.73 -7.53
CA LEU A 244 -6.34 4.67 -7.72
C LEU A 244 -7.50 4.41 -6.73
N VAL A 245 -7.87 3.14 -6.51
CA VAL A 245 -8.90 2.77 -5.53
C VAL A 245 -8.48 3.20 -4.12
N ILE A 246 -7.24 2.92 -3.71
CA ILE A 246 -6.70 3.34 -2.40
C ILE A 246 -6.72 4.86 -2.27
N LYS A 247 -6.30 5.58 -3.31
CA LYS A 247 -6.36 7.05 -3.33
C LYS A 247 -7.77 7.57 -3.12
N LYS A 248 -8.75 7.00 -3.82
CA LYS A 248 -10.16 7.40 -3.67
C LYS A 248 -10.75 7.06 -2.31
N LEU A 249 -10.34 5.96 -1.72
CA LEU A 249 -10.72 5.59 -0.34
C LEU A 249 -10.11 6.55 0.67
N TYR A 250 -8.83 6.89 0.53
CA TYR A 250 -8.17 7.87 1.38
C TYR A 250 -8.86 9.24 1.32
N GLU A 251 -9.10 9.78 0.09
CA GLU A 251 -9.78 11.07 -0.15
C GLU A 251 -11.18 11.13 0.50
N LYS A 252 -11.88 10.01 0.59
CA LYS A 252 -13.18 9.89 1.27
C LYS A 252 -13.04 9.66 2.77
N GLY A 253 -12.11 8.80 3.17
CA GLY A 253 -11.89 8.43 4.56
C GLY A 253 -11.56 9.64 5.45
N ILE A 254 -10.66 10.51 4.99
CA ILE A 254 -10.31 11.74 5.74
C ILE A 254 -11.46 12.75 5.90
N LYS A 255 -12.54 12.60 5.12
CA LYS A 255 -13.75 13.44 5.17
C LYS A 255 -14.93 12.75 5.85
N ALA A 256 -14.78 11.50 6.23
CA ALA A 256 -15.85 10.73 6.84
C ALA A 256 -16.13 11.21 8.26
N ASP A 257 -17.41 11.20 8.64
CA ASP A 257 -17.81 11.53 10.00
C ASP A 257 -17.42 10.43 11.01
N ILE A 258 -17.31 10.80 12.27
CA ILE A 258 -16.90 9.91 13.36
C ILE A 258 -17.80 8.66 13.45
N GLY A 259 -19.13 8.80 13.20
CA GLY A 259 -20.05 7.68 13.22
C GLY A 259 -19.76 6.65 12.12
N THR A 260 -19.47 7.11 10.92
CA THR A 260 -19.06 6.29 9.79
C THR A 260 -17.70 5.61 10.07
N LEU A 261 -16.72 6.36 10.56
CA LEU A 261 -15.42 5.79 10.94
C LEU A 261 -15.55 4.71 12.02
N ASN A 262 -16.37 4.94 13.02
CA ASN A 262 -16.62 3.95 14.06
C ASN A 262 -17.25 2.66 13.52
N LYS A 263 -18.22 2.76 12.60
CA LYS A 263 -18.81 1.59 11.93
C LYS A 263 -17.79 0.84 11.09
N ILE A 264 -16.89 1.58 10.39
CA ILE A 264 -15.78 0.97 9.63
C ILE A 264 -14.87 0.18 10.57
N VAL A 265 -14.46 0.77 11.69
CA VAL A 265 -13.64 0.08 12.70
C VAL A 265 -14.33 -1.21 13.15
N ASP A 266 -15.61 -1.16 13.53
CA ASP A 266 -16.35 -2.33 14.02
C ASP A 266 -16.43 -3.47 12.99
N LYS A 267 -16.62 -3.13 11.72
CA LYS A 267 -16.87 -4.13 10.67
C LYS A 267 -15.60 -4.63 9.99
N ILE A 268 -14.61 -3.74 9.85
CA ILE A 268 -13.42 -4.03 9.04
C ILE A 268 -12.27 -4.56 9.88
N PHE A 269 -12.05 -4.06 11.09
CA PHE A 269 -10.94 -4.49 11.94
C PHE A 269 -10.86 -6.00 12.14
N PRO A 270 -11.96 -6.75 12.33
CA PRO A 270 -11.91 -8.22 12.38
C PRO A 270 -11.42 -8.90 11.09
N GLN A 271 -11.35 -8.14 9.99
CA GLN A 271 -10.93 -8.60 8.66
C GLN A 271 -9.54 -8.06 8.25
N VAL A 272 -8.80 -7.47 9.20
CA VAL A 272 -7.45 -6.91 9.00
C VAL A 272 -6.46 -7.66 9.87
N SER A 273 -5.38 -8.17 9.26
CA SER A 273 -4.21 -8.67 9.99
C SER A 273 -3.13 -7.60 10.01
N THR A 274 -2.55 -7.31 11.19
CA THR A 274 -1.56 -6.22 11.33
C THR A 274 -0.63 -6.45 12.52
N SER A 275 0.60 -5.90 12.43
CA SER A 275 1.57 -5.84 13.53
C SER A 275 1.41 -4.59 14.40
N PHE A 276 0.73 -3.55 13.91
CA PHE A 276 0.64 -2.27 14.62
C PHE A 276 0.18 -2.42 16.07
N SER A 277 0.88 -1.76 16.97
CA SER A 277 0.44 -1.59 18.35
C SER A 277 -0.71 -0.57 18.43
N LEU A 278 -1.47 -0.64 19.53
CA LEU A 278 -2.54 0.36 19.79
C LEU A 278 -2.01 1.80 19.76
N LYS A 279 -0.80 2.03 20.31
CA LYS A 279 -0.17 3.36 20.35
C LYS A 279 0.08 3.88 18.92
N GLU A 280 0.59 3.03 18.04
CA GLU A 280 0.88 3.39 16.64
C GLU A 280 -0.39 3.67 15.86
N VAL A 281 -1.42 2.81 15.99
CA VAL A 281 -2.74 3.04 15.37
C VAL A 281 -3.33 4.38 15.79
N LEU A 282 -3.28 4.70 17.09
CA LEU A 282 -3.77 5.98 17.61
C LEU A 282 -2.97 7.17 17.10
N SER A 283 -1.65 7.04 17.03
CA SER A 283 -0.76 8.09 16.49
C SER A 283 -1.06 8.35 15.02
N LEU A 284 -1.16 7.28 14.20
CA LEU A 284 -1.50 7.39 12.79
C LEU A 284 -2.90 7.99 12.57
N ALA A 285 -3.89 7.57 13.35
CA ALA A 285 -5.25 8.11 13.26
C ALA A 285 -5.31 9.60 13.62
N ALA A 286 -4.61 10.02 14.67
CA ALA A 286 -4.55 11.41 15.10
C ALA A 286 -3.87 12.32 14.08
N SER A 287 -2.85 11.80 13.38
CA SER A 287 -2.07 12.54 12.38
C SER A 287 -2.60 12.41 10.95
N ALA A 288 -3.59 11.54 10.69
CA ALA A 288 -4.06 11.24 9.33
C ALA A 288 -4.47 12.48 8.52
N SER A 289 -5.11 13.46 9.15
CA SER A 289 -5.55 14.70 8.48
C SER A 289 -4.41 15.66 8.14
N SER A 290 -3.23 15.50 8.74
CA SER A 290 -2.05 16.34 8.46
C SER A 290 -1.25 15.86 7.25
N TYR A 291 -1.52 14.64 6.76
CA TYR A 291 -0.85 14.11 5.58
C TYR A 291 -1.62 14.38 4.30
N LYS A 292 -0.88 14.52 3.21
CA LYS A 292 -1.39 14.56 1.83
C LYS A 292 -0.91 13.32 1.10
N LEU A 293 -1.80 12.72 0.33
CA LEU A 293 -1.39 11.63 -0.55
C LEU A 293 -0.63 12.22 -1.74
N GLY A 294 0.64 11.88 -1.85
CA GLY A 294 1.53 12.22 -2.95
C GLY A 294 1.40 11.26 -4.12
N ASP A 295 2.46 11.19 -4.91
CA ASP A 295 2.53 10.33 -6.09
C ASP A 295 2.63 8.85 -5.73
N SER A 296 2.33 8.01 -6.71
CA SER A 296 2.43 6.57 -6.58
C SER A 296 2.99 5.93 -7.84
N GLN A 297 3.93 4.99 -7.67
CA GLN A 297 4.66 4.33 -8.75
C GLN A 297 4.53 2.81 -8.67
N GLY A 298 4.92 2.13 -9.77
CA GLY A 298 5.11 0.68 -9.78
C GLY A 298 6.59 0.34 -9.75
N PHE A 299 6.98 -0.73 -9.10
CA PHE A 299 8.34 -1.23 -9.01
C PHE A 299 8.41 -2.68 -9.53
N PRO A 300 9.43 -3.05 -10.30
CA PRO A 300 10.57 -2.25 -10.78
C PRO A 300 10.15 -1.18 -11.82
N PHE A 301 10.89 -0.07 -11.88
CA PHE A 301 10.70 0.97 -12.90
C PHE A 301 11.16 0.43 -14.26
N GLU A 302 12.39 -0.04 -14.31
CA GLU A 302 12.98 -0.68 -15.48
C GLU A 302 12.99 -2.20 -15.33
N LYS A 303 12.39 -2.90 -16.27
CA LYS A 303 12.10 -4.34 -16.17
C LYS A 303 11.91 -4.98 -17.52
N THR A 304 12.03 -6.30 -17.55
CA THR A 304 11.62 -7.13 -18.68
C THR A 304 10.68 -8.25 -18.21
N ASP A 305 9.79 -8.67 -19.08
CA ASP A 305 8.81 -9.72 -18.85
C ASP A 305 9.14 -10.97 -19.66
N GLY A 306 8.41 -12.05 -19.43
CA GLY A 306 8.51 -13.29 -20.22
C GLY A 306 9.75 -14.11 -19.90
N ILE A 307 10.43 -13.83 -18.81
CA ILE A 307 11.60 -14.61 -18.38
C ILE A 307 11.12 -15.82 -17.58
N ILE A 308 11.30 -17.00 -18.13
CA ILE A 308 10.99 -18.24 -17.44
C ILE A 308 12.12 -18.60 -16.49
N TYR A 309 11.88 -18.43 -15.20
CA TYR A 309 12.80 -18.82 -14.17
C TYR A 309 12.30 -20.09 -13.44
N ARG A 310 13.15 -21.08 -13.37
CA ARG A 310 12.95 -22.43 -12.78
C ARG A 310 11.68 -22.62 -11.93
N THR A 311 11.73 -22.16 -10.66
CA THR A 311 10.65 -22.34 -9.67
C THR A 311 9.58 -21.25 -9.75
N ALA A 312 9.93 -20.06 -10.31
CA ALA A 312 9.03 -18.93 -10.39
C ALA A 312 8.13 -18.97 -11.65
N GLY A 313 8.53 -19.72 -12.70
CA GLY A 313 7.86 -19.64 -14.00
C GLY A 313 8.07 -18.27 -14.65
N ASP A 314 7.05 -17.75 -15.35
CA ASP A 314 7.07 -16.43 -15.97
C ASP A 314 7.19 -15.33 -14.92
N ALA A 315 8.31 -14.60 -14.91
CA ALA A 315 8.67 -13.61 -13.90
C ALA A 315 8.98 -12.25 -14.53
N VAL A 316 8.74 -11.20 -13.76
CA VAL A 316 9.20 -9.83 -14.04
C VAL A 316 10.61 -9.69 -13.48
N VAL A 317 11.58 -9.43 -14.33
CA VAL A 317 12.99 -9.28 -13.93
C VAL A 317 13.39 -7.80 -13.98
N PRO A 318 13.86 -7.21 -12.87
CA PRO A 318 14.37 -5.83 -12.89
C PRO A 318 15.61 -5.73 -13.78
N LEU A 319 15.65 -4.71 -14.64
CA LEU A 319 16.86 -4.36 -15.40
C LEU A 319 17.81 -3.60 -14.47
N GLY A 320 18.68 -4.34 -13.76
CA GLY A 320 19.48 -3.82 -12.68
C GLY A 320 18.65 -3.56 -11.42
N LEU A 321 18.65 -4.49 -10.48
CA LEU A 321 17.92 -4.29 -9.22
C LEU A 321 18.46 -3.11 -8.42
N ALA A 322 19.79 -2.95 -8.38
CA ALA A 322 20.45 -1.89 -7.61
C ALA A 322 19.99 -0.50 -8.07
N GLU A 323 19.99 -0.23 -9.37
CA GLU A 323 19.57 1.03 -9.97
C GLU A 323 18.07 1.29 -9.76
N ASN A 324 17.26 0.23 -9.90
CA ASN A 324 15.83 0.33 -9.58
C ASN A 324 15.58 0.68 -8.10
N VAL A 325 16.42 0.17 -7.19
CA VAL A 325 16.32 0.50 -5.75
C VAL A 325 16.78 1.94 -5.47
N GLU A 326 17.81 2.43 -6.14
CA GLU A 326 18.20 3.84 -6.04
C GLU A 326 17.05 4.78 -6.46
N GLU A 327 16.41 4.46 -7.59
CA GLU A 327 15.24 5.22 -8.06
C GLU A 327 14.05 5.11 -7.10
N LEU A 328 13.82 3.93 -6.52
CA LEU A 328 12.80 3.72 -5.50
C LEU A 328 13.05 4.60 -4.27
N HIS A 329 14.29 4.70 -3.82
CA HIS A 329 14.65 5.55 -2.69
C HIS A 329 14.50 7.04 -3.00
N LYS A 330 14.93 7.50 -4.16
CA LYS A 330 14.69 8.88 -4.62
C LYS A 330 13.19 9.21 -4.64
N PHE A 331 12.37 8.25 -5.03
CA PHE A 331 10.91 8.41 -5.07
C PHE A 331 10.28 8.40 -3.67
N LEU A 332 10.59 7.42 -2.82
CA LEU A 332 9.98 7.28 -1.50
C LEU A 332 10.55 8.27 -0.47
N TYR A 333 11.84 8.56 -0.55
CA TYR A 333 12.62 9.33 0.43
C TYR A 333 13.42 10.47 -0.22
N PRO A 334 12.77 11.46 -0.87
CA PRO A 334 13.44 12.44 -1.71
C PRO A 334 14.44 13.33 -0.95
N ASN A 335 14.35 13.39 0.38
CA ASN A 335 15.27 14.16 1.23
C ASN A 335 16.46 13.32 1.73
N GLU A 336 16.58 12.05 1.31
CA GLU A 336 17.71 11.19 1.64
C GLU A 336 18.56 10.88 0.42
N THR A 337 19.87 11.04 0.53
CA THR A 337 20.84 10.58 -0.46
C THR A 337 21.57 9.37 0.12
N LYS A 338 21.23 8.18 -0.34
CA LYS A 338 21.96 6.95 0.03
C LYS A 338 22.26 6.10 -1.19
N THR A 339 23.47 5.59 -1.24
CA THR A 339 23.82 4.47 -2.13
C THR A 339 23.20 3.18 -1.58
N VAL A 340 22.83 2.28 -2.49
CA VAL A 340 22.32 0.96 -2.10
C VAL A 340 23.39 0.12 -1.40
N SER A 341 22.95 -0.74 -0.48
CA SER A 341 23.82 -1.62 0.29
C SER A 341 24.54 -2.65 -0.62
N SER A 342 25.65 -3.18 -0.11
CA SER A 342 26.34 -4.31 -0.76
C SER A 342 25.43 -5.54 -0.90
N THR A 343 24.47 -5.73 -0.01
CA THR A 343 23.46 -6.79 -0.09
C THR A 343 22.61 -6.66 -1.36
N VAL A 344 22.07 -5.47 -1.63
CA VAL A 344 21.27 -5.23 -2.85
C VAL A 344 22.13 -5.36 -4.11
N GLN A 345 23.38 -4.89 -4.08
CA GLN A 345 24.31 -5.03 -5.22
C GLN A 345 24.61 -6.50 -5.53
N MET A 346 24.87 -7.32 -4.49
CA MET A 346 25.06 -8.77 -4.66
C MET A 346 23.80 -9.44 -5.24
N ILE A 347 22.62 -9.13 -4.72
CA ILE A 347 21.36 -9.68 -5.23
C ILE A 347 21.12 -9.23 -6.67
N SER A 348 21.40 -7.97 -7.00
CA SER A 348 21.29 -7.45 -8.38
C SER A 348 22.16 -8.24 -9.36
N THR A 349 23.42 -8.46 -9.00
CA THR A 349 24.37 -9.26 -9.79
C THR A 349 23.89 -10.70 -9.94
N GLU A 350 23.42 -11.31 -8.86
CA GLU A 350 22.93 -12.69 -8.89
C GLU A 350 21.67 -12.86 -9.74
N ILE A 351 20.70 -11.93 -9.68
CA ILE A 351 19.53 -11.95 -10.56
C ILE A 351 19.97 -11.89 -12.04
N SER A 352 20.92 -11.03 -12.36
CA SER A 352 21.47 -10.94 -13.73
C SER A 352 22.13 -12.25 -14.17
N ASN A 353 22.91 -12.89 -13.29
CA ASN A 353 23.54 -14.17 -13.56
C ASN A 353 22.52 -15.31 -13.76
N LEU A 354 21.49 -15.35 -12.91
CA LEU A 354 20.47 -16.41 -12.95
C LEU A 354 19.53 -16.30 -14.16
N THR A 355 19.32 -15.10 -14.66
CA THR A 355 18.34 -14.82 -15.73
C THR A 355 18.98 -14.48 -17.07
N ASN A 356 20.28 -14.20 -17.11
CA ASN A 356 21.00 -13.61 -18.23
C ASN A 356 20.41 -12.24 -18.68
N VAL A 357 19.70 -11.56 -17.81
CA VAL A 357 19.13 -10.23 -18.06
C VAL A 357 20.11 -9.19 -17.52
N VAL A 358 20.63 -8.34 -18.43
CA VAL A 358 21.60 -7.30 -18.10
C VAL A 358 21.01 -5.94 -18.47
N ARG A 359 21.23 -4.93 -17.63
CA ARG A 359 20.88 -3.54 -17.93
C ARG A 359 21.74 -3.02 -19.09
N PRO A 360 21.16 -2.47 -20.16
CA PRO A 360 21.92 -1.85 -21.23
C PRO A 360 22.73 -0.63 -20.73
N ALA A 361 23.99 -0.52 -21.13
CA ALA A 361 24.90 0.55 -20.68
C ALA A 361 24.45 1.97 -21.07
N ASN A 362 23.63 2.11 -22.10
CA ASN A 362 23.17 3.40 -22.62
C ASN A 362 21.92 3.96 -21.87
N MET A 363 21.37 3.25 -20.90
CA MET A 363 20.25 3.77 -20.07
C MET A 363 20.67 4.83 -19.04
N ASN A 364 21.98 5.08 -18.87
CA ASN A 364 22.49 6.03 -17.86
C ASN A 364 22.74 7.46 -18.42
N THR A 365 22.37 7.78 -19.67
CA THR A 365 22.83 9.00 -20.36
C THR A 365 21.82 10.12 -20.55
N GLU A 366 20.63 10.09 -19.94
CA GLU A 366 19.62 11.14 -20.16
C GLU A 366 19.55 12.26 -19.10
N GLU A 367 20.37 12.28 -18.05
CA GLU A 367 20.30 13.31 -16.99
C GLU A 367 21.39 14.41 -16.97
N GLU A 368 22.35 14.46 -17.92
CA GLU A 368 23.44 15.48 -17.86
C GLU A 368 23.52 16.47 -19.02
N THR A 369 22.52 16.67 -19.84
CA THR A 369 22.58 17.75 -20.85
C THR A 369 21.32 18.61 -20.91
N ASN A 370 21.16 19.52 -19.96
CA ASN A 370 20.39 20.73 -20.13
C ASN A 370 21.05 21.90 -19.41
N THR A 371 22.19 22.36 -19.89
CA THR A 371 22.64 23.75 -19.74
C THR A 371 23.19 24.22 -21.09
N ASP A 372 22.50 25.23 -21.63
CA ASP A 372 22.92 26.20 -22.63
C ASP A 372 23.40 25.70 -24.00
N ASN A 373 22.50 25.77 -25.02
CA ASN A 373 22.83 26.65 -26.14
C ASN A 373 21.61 26.91 -27.04
N ASN A 374 21.16 28.16 -26.98
CA ASN A 374 20.29 28.80 -27.94
C ASN A 374 21.07 29.03 -29.24
N SER A 375 20.75 28.32 -30.33
CA SER A 375 21.02 28.77 -31.68
C SER A 375 20.24 27.93 -32.71
N ASN A 376 19.23 28.51 -33.20
CA ASN A 376 18.60 28.45 -34.54
C ASN A 376 19.25 27.51 -35.57
N SER A 377 18.58 26.49 -36.10
CA SER A 377 18.38 26.28 -37.52
C SER A 377 17.47 25.11 -37.89
N ASN A 378 16.69 25.34 -38.90
CA ASN A 378 15.68 24.55 -39.59
C ASN A 378 16.11 23.13 -40.05
N ASN A 379 15.11 22.27 -40.14
CA ASN A 379 14.75 21.29 -41.17
C ASN A 379 15.23 19.84 -41.08
N ASN A 380 14.22 19.04 -41.15
CA ASN A 380 13.96 17.84 -41.94
C ASN A 380 13.83 16.50 -41.22
N ASN A 381 12.62 16.00 -41.38
CA ASN A 381 12.16 14.59 -41.37
C ASN A 381 13.23 13.54 -41.56
N ASN A 382 13.32 12.56 -40.65
CA ASN A 382 13.30 11.16 -41.11
C ASN A 382 12.95 10.20 -39.97
N SER A 383 11.88 9.45 -40.19
CA SER A 383 11.50 8.26 -39.43
C SER A 383 12.52 7.16 -39.60
N ASN A 384 13.13 6.67 -38.52
CA ASN A 384 13.85 5.42 -38.55
C ASN A 384 13.41 4.46 -37.44
N LYS A 385 12.62 3.48 -37.88
CA LYS A 385 12.28 2.27 -37.18
C LYS A 385 13.46 1.30 -37.25
N PRO A 386 13.92 0.64 -36.20
CA PRO A 386 15.00 -0.35 -36.33
C PRO A 386 14.47 -1.61 -37.01
N VAL A 387 15.15 -1.97 -38.09
CA VAL A 387 14.97 -3.24 -38.81
C VAL A 387 15.82 -4.29 -38.13
N ILE A 388 15.21 -5.39 -37.69
CA ILE A 388 15.91 -6.60 -37.28
C ILE A 388 16.32 -7.37 -38.54
N THR A 389 17.61 -7.49 -38.83
CA THR A 389 18.13 -8.35 -39.88
C THR A 389 18.39 -9.75 -39.33
N ASN A 390 17.55 -10.70 -39.74
CA ASN A 390 17.85 -12.13 -39.63
C ASN A 390 18.75 -12.51 -40.79
N SER A 391 19.97 -12.96 -40.48
CA SER A 391 20.83 -13.64 -41.43
C SER A 391 20.51 -15.13 -41.47
N THR A 392 19.82 -15.54 -42.55
CA THR A 392 19.70 -16.94 -42.93
C THR A 392 20.86 -17.29 -43.87
N SER A 393 21.68 -18.23 -43.48
CA SER A 393 22.60 -18.92 -44.39
C SER A 393 21.91 -20.15 -44.99
N ASP A 394 21.79 -20.09 -46.30
CA ASP A 394 21.24 -21.11 -47.20
C ASP A 394 22.31 -22.18 -47.48
N SER A 395 21.96 -23.45 -47.43
CA SER A 395 22.61 -24.48 -48.26
C SER A 395 21.76 -25.77 -48.36
N GLY A 396 21.17 -25.95 -49.51
CA GLY A 396 21.35 -27.08 -50.38
C GLY A 396 20.59 -28.40 -50.17
N ASN A 397 19.47 -28.50 -50.85
CA ASN A 397 19.15 -29.62 -51.80
C ASN A 397 19.15 -31.09 -51.32
N SER A 398 17.96 -31.71 -51.32
CA SER A 398 17.74 -32.90 -52.18
C SER A 398 16.28 -33.41 -52.02
N LYS A 399 15.69 -33.70 -53.18
CA LYS A 399 14.39 -34.35 -53.43
C LYS A 399 14.40 -35.80 -52.96
N SER A 400 13.27 -36.30 -52.45
CA SER A 400 12.69 -37.57 -52.94
C SER A 400 11.24 -37.73 -52.52
N ASN A 401 10.40 -38.06 -53.50
CA ASN A 401 9.02 -38.55 -53.43
C ASN A 401 8.94 -39.87 -52.65
N ASN A 402 7.83 -40.14 -51.95
CA ASN A 402 6.85 -41.15 -52.38
C ASN A 402 5.65 -41.24 -51.44
N ASN A 403 4.50 -41.40 -52.10
CA ASN A 403 3.19 -41.90 -51.68
C ASN A 403 3.24 -43.14 -50.76
N THR A 404 2.26 -43.30 -49.83
CA THR A 404 1.19 -44.28 -49.97
C THR A 404 0.31 -44.33 -48.71
N THR A 405 -0.96 -44.06 -48.85
CA THR A 405 -2.20 -44.73 -48.43
C THR A 405 -2.25 -45.69 -47.22
N GLY A 406 -3.35 -45.55 -46.50
CA GLY A 406 -4.05 -46.63 -45.78
C GLY A 406 -4.06 -46.41 -44.26
N GLY A 407 -5.13 -46.16 -43.54
CA GLY A 407 -6.37 -46.89 -43.52
C GLY A 407 -6.51 -47.56 -42.17
N GLY A 408 -7.57 -47.28 -41.44
CA GLY A 408 -8.25 -48.22 -40.55
C GLY A 408 -8.12 -48.04 -39.04
N THR A 409 -9.19 -47.56 -38.44
CA THR A 409 -9.96 -48.10 -37.30
C THR A 409 -9.22 -48.73 -36.10
N GLU A 410 -9.33 -48.17 -34.93
CA GLU A 410 -10.21 -48.50 -33.81
C GLU A 410 -10.14 -47.41 -32.73
#